data_23acec137820a79446abdfa15e62dfb7
#
_entry.id   23acec137820a79446abdfa15e62dfb7
#
_cell.length_a   1.000
_cell.length_b   1.000
_cell.length_c   1.000
_cell.angle_alpha   90.00
_cell.angle_beta   90.00
_cell.angle_gamma   90.00
#
_symmetry.space_group_name_H-M   'P 1'
#
loop_
_entity.id
_entity.type
_entity.pdbx_description
1 polymer ?
#
loop_
_entity_poly.entity_id
_entity_poly.type
_entity_poly.pdbx_seq_one_letter_code
_entity_poly.pdbx_strand_id
1 'polypeptide(L)'
;STNWVWQEKSEYKDGGQTRSGKEEDAMWTFEPSAALEVYHNMIRNLDITLVYKQRLNRETGVSIVDNTIKSVSMESGETYHGRVFIDATYEGDLMAAAGVSYTVGRESNLQYGETLNGIQTSEFGKTLKGTISYNSVHHNFIDGVDPWIIKGDPSSGLLPFISEGSPGNEGQGDRGIQAYCFRMTLTDHPENRIPFKKPANYNELDYELLFRNYEAAVGPIEEMYSYGDPLVPWINSAMPNRKTDTNNQKGFSTDFIGQNRDYPEASYEEREKIVERHRNYQQGLMWTLAYHPRIPVKVRDKVSQWGTCKDEYERDDGWQQQLYIREARRMIGDYVMTQKNCEGIKIVDDPIGMAAYGMDSHHVKRYVNSNGFVSNEGNVEAHVDAPFPISYRSMVPKKKECTNLIIPVCLSASHIAFGSIRMEPVFMILGQSSALAACMAIDENKAVQDLEYRDLREELLKQKQILE
;
A
#
# COMPACT_ATOMS: atom_id res chain seq x y z
N SER A 1 -19.20 -16.53 -4.81
CA SER A 1 -18.58 -17.47 -5.76
C SER A 1 -18.31 -16.75 -7.07
N THR A 2 -17.20 -17.04 -7.71
CA THR A 2 -16.85 -16.49 -9.02
C THR A 2 -17.87 -16.99 -10.07
N ASN A 3 -18.44 -16.06 -10.83
CA ASN A 3 -19.22 -16.36 -12.02
C ASN A 3 -18.27 -16.47 -13.21
N TRP A 4 -18.14 -17.68 -13.77
CA TRP A 4 -17.25 -17.94 -14.91
C TRP A 4 -17.93 -17.54 -16.21
N VAL A 5 -17.74 -16.30 -16.66
CA VAL A 5 -18.38 -15.70 -17.84
C VAL A 5 -17.40 -15.61 -19.01
N TRP A 6 -16.16 -15.26 -18.75
CA TRP A 6 -15.15 -14.95 -19.78
C TRP A 6 -14.06 -16.01 -19.90
N GLN A 7 -14.13 -17.06 -19.08
CA GLN A 7 -13.16 -18.14 -19.05
C GLN A 7 -13.80 -19.39 -18.47
N GLU A 8 -13.47 -20.56 -19.00
CA GLU A 8 -13.83 -21.82 -18.36
C GLU A 8 -13.01 -22.02 -17.09
N LYS A 9 -13.65 -22.49 -16.01
CA LYS A 9 -12.96 -22.72 -14.72
C LYS A 9 -11.73 -23.62 -14.86
N SER A 10 -11.78 -24.59 -15.77
CA SER A 10 -10.68 -25.54 -16.05
C SER A 10 -9.46 -24.89 -16.70
N GLU A 11 -9.62 -23.73 -17.32
CA GLU A 11 -8.56 -22.97 -17.98
C GLU A 11 -7.86 -22.00 -17.03
N TYR A 12 -8.49 -21.70 -15.88
CA TYR A 12 -7.91 -20.83 -14.88
C TYR A 12 -6.71 -21.49 -14.23
N LYS A 13 -5.56 -20.90 -14.43
CA LYS A 13 -4.34 -21.26 -13.73
C LYS A 13 -4.09 -20.18 -12.69
N ASP A 14 -4.27 -20.57 -11.45
CA ASP A 14 -4.02 -19.74 -10.28
C ASP A 14 -2.75 -18.91 -10.46
N GLY A 15 -2.85 -17.59 -10.24
CA GLY A 15 -1.86 -16.58 -10.65
C GLY A 15 -0.49 -16.66 -10.01
N GLY A 16 0.06 -17.85 -9.81
CA GLY A 16 1.41 -18.07 -9.34
C GLY A 16 1.54 -18.12 -7.82
N GLN A 17 0.44 -18.11 -7.07
CA GLN A 17 0.49 -18.35 -5.63
C GLN A 17 0.55 -19.85 -5.36
N THR A 18 1.62 -20.27 -4.71
CA THR A 18 1.86 -21.67 -4.37
C THR A 18 0.88 -22.09 -3.28
N ARG A 19 -0.04 -22.98 -3.59
CA ARG A 19 -0.87 -23.64 -2.57
C ARG A 19 -0.02 -24.63 -1.82
N SER A 20 -0.02 -24.55 -0.50
CA SER A 20 0.80 -25.39 0.35
C SER A 20 0.21 -26.79 0.61
N GLY A 21 -1.05 -27.05 0.24
CA GLY A 21 -1.73 -28.33 0.47
C GLY A 21 -2.72 -28.72 -0.62
N LYS A 22 -2.91 -30.03 -0.81
CA LYS A 22 -3.86 -30.59 -1.77
C LYS A 22 -5.33 -30.34 -1.40
N GLU A 23 -5.60 -29.97 -0.16
CA GLU A 23 -6.95 -29.76 0.39
C GLU A 23 -7.28 -28.28 0.61
N GLU A 24 -6.40 -27.37 0.22
CA GLU A 24 -6.62 -25.94 0.37
C GLU A 24 -7.59 -25.45 -0.73
N ASP A 25 -8.82 -25.14 -0.34
CA ASP A 25 -9.87 -24.62 -1.23
C ASP A 25 -9.93 -23.08 -1.22
N ALA A 26 -8.89 -22.42 -0.70
CA ALA A 26 -8.79 -20.96 -0.67
C ALA A 26 -8.46 -20.40 -2.06
N MET A 27 -9.16 -19.35 -2.47
CA MET A 27 -8.87 -18.60 -3.68
C MET A 27 -8.02 -17.38 -3.31
N TRP A 28 -6.74 -17.41 -3.65
CA TRP A 28 -5.78 -16.37 -3.29
C TRP A 28 -5.80 -15.17 -4.24
N THR A 29 -6.27 -15.37 -5.48
CA THR A 29 -6.51 -14.31 -6.44
C THR A 29 -7.97 -14.33 -6.86
N PHE A 30 -8.66 -13.22 -6.76
CA PHE A 30 -10.10 -13.12 -6.94
C PHE A 30 -10.50 -11.78 -7.56
N GLU A 31 -11.67 -11.76 -8.17
CA GLU A 31 -12.25 -10.57 -8.77
C GLU A 31 -12.74 -9.60 -7.67
N PRO A 32 -12.54 -8.29 -7.82
CA PRO A 32 -13.01 -7.29 -6.85
C PRO A 32 -14.52 -7.37 -6.57
N SER A 33 -15.32 -7.60 -7.60
CA SER A 33 -16.78 -7.81 -7.47
C SER A 33 -17.13 -9.02 -6.62
N ALA A 34 -16.38 -10.12 -6.76
CA ALA A 34 -16.59 -11.33 -5.95
C ALA A 34 -16.23 -11.07 -4.47
N ALA A 35 -15.15 -10.34 -4.20
CA ALA A 35 -14.79 -9.93 -2.85
C ALA A 35 -15.88 -9.05 -2.22
N LEU A 36 -16.39 -8.07 -2.96
CA LEU A 36 -17.47 -7.20 -2.51
C LEU A 36 -18.74 -8.00 -2.15
N GLU A 37 -19.10 -9.00 -2.96
CA GLU A 37 -20.23 -9.89 -2.66
C GLU A 37 -19.99 -10.68 -1.36
N VAL A 38 -18.77 -11.18 -1.14
CA VAL A 38 -18.41 -11.89 0.11
C VAL A 38 -18.60 -10.99 1.32
N TYR A 39 -18.07 -9.76 1.29
CA TYR A 39 -18.26 -8.81 2.40
C TYR A 39 -19.73 -8.48 2.63
N HIS A 40 -20.52 -8.22 1.59
CA HIS A 40 -21.96 -8.00 1.73
C HIS A 40 -22.67 -9.19 2.36
N ASN A 41 -22.28 -10.41 2.00
CA ASN A 41 -22.86 -11.62 2.58
C ASN A 41 -22.48 -11.82 4.05
N MET A 42 -21.25 -11.47 4.44
CA MET A 42 -20.81 -11.54 5.84
C MET A 42 -21.63 -10.61 6.75
N ILE A 43 -22.01 -9.43 6.28
CA ILE A 43 -22.71 -8.44 7.10
C ILE A 43 -24.24 -8.48 6.97
N ARG A 44 -24.79 -9.10 5.90
CA ARG A 44 -26.23 -9.06 5.55
C ARG A 44 -27.17 -9.49 6.67
N ASN A 45 -26.75 -10.45 7.48
CA ASN A 45 -27.58 -11.06 8.53
C ASN A 45 -27.11 -10.64 9.94
N LEU A 46 -26.26 -9.64 10.04
CA LEU A 46 -25.77 -9.11 11.30
C LEU A 46 -26.49 -7.82 11.64
N ASP A 47 -26.76 -7.60 12.93
CA ASP A 47 -27.34 -6.34 13.43
C ASP A 47 -26.24 -5.27 13.50
N ILE A 48 -25.75 -4.87 12.32
CA ILE A 48 -24.73 -3.85 12.15
C ILE A 48 -25.31 -2.70 11.33
N THR A 49 -25.31 -1.52 11.89
CA THR A 49 -25.69 -0.30 11.16
C THR A 49 -24.54 0.18 10.29
N LEU A 50 -24.73 0.12 8.97
CA LEU A 50 -23.77 0.67 8.00
C LEU A 50 -24.21 2.09 7.61
N VAL A 51 -23.34 3.07 7.84
CA VAL A 51 -23.61 4.46 7.49
C VAL A 51 -22.56 4.88 6.45
N TYR A 52 -23.03 5.15 5.24
CA TYR A 52 -22.18 5.54 4.12
C TYR A 52 -22.12 7.06 3.94
N LYS A 53 -21.10 7.53 3.19
CA LYS A 53 -20.91 8.93 2.80
C LYS A 53 -20.79 9.88 4.00
N GLN A 54 -20.20 9.37 5.08
CA GLN A 54 -19.90 10.14 6.28
C GLN A 54 -18.38 10.32 6.37
N ARG A 55 -17.97 11.58 6.46
CA ARG A 55 -16.58 11.98 6.53
C ARG A 55 -16.37 12.74 7.83
N LEU A 56 -15.38 12.33 8.64
CA LEU A 56 -15.10 12.94 9.94
C LEU A 56 -14.79 14.43 9.79
N ASN A 57 -15.42 15.28 10.60
CA ASN A 57 -14.94 16.65 10.78
C ASN A 57 -13.65 16.59 11.61
N ARG A 58 -12.51 16.69 10.94
CA ARG A 58 -11.18 16.50 11.55
C ARG A 58 -10.75 17.64 12.46
N GLU A 59 -11.34 18.82 12.31
CA GLU A 59 -10.95 20.01 13.07
C GLU A 59 -11.66 20.10 14.42
N THR A 60 -12.97 19.83 14.42
CA THR A 60 -13.82 20.03 15.60
C THR A 60 -14.75 18.85 15.91
N GLY A 61 -14.65 17.77 15.14
CA GLY A 61 -15.62 16.68 15.20
C GLY A 61 -15.39 15.67 16.33
N VAL A 62 -14.24 15.72 17.05
CA VAL A 62 -13.97 14.75 18.11
C VAL A 62 -14.15 15.40 19.47
N SER A 63 -15.17 14.93 20.23
CA SER A 63 -15.41 15.40 21.59
C SER A 63 -14.71 14.49 22.60
N ILE A 64 -13.80 15.03 23.38
CA ILE A 64 -12.99 14.31 24.36
C ILE A 64 -13.19 14.90 25.77
N VAL A 65 -13.41 14.04 26.75
CA VAL A 65 -13.45 14.39 28.16
C VAL A 65 -12.61 13.37 28.92
N ASP A 66 -11.66 13.84 29.71
CA ASP A 66 -10.74 13.00 30.52
C ASP A 66 -10.07 11.89 29.67
N ASN A 67 -9.48 12.29 28.54
CA ASN A 67 -8.82 11.39 27.59
C ASN A 67 -9.74 10.28 27.02
N THR A 68 -11.04 10.49 27.03
CA THR A 68 -12.04 9.54 26.54
C THR A 68 -12.88 10.21 25.45
N ILE A 69 -12.93 9.65 24.26
CA ILE A 69 -13.79 10.10 23.17
C ILE A 69 -15.25 9.86 23.59
N LYS A 70 -16.09 10.89 23.54
CA LYS A 70 -17.52 10.82 23.83
C LYS A 70 -18.36 10.71 22.57
N SER A 71 -17.94 11.42 21.52
CA SER A 71 -18.62 11.41 20.23
C SER A 71 -17.68 11.81 19.11
N VAL A 72 -18.08 11.43 17.90
CA VAL A 72 -17.48 11.87 16.65
C VAL A 72 -18.56 12.51 15.77
N SER A 73 -18.30 13.72 15.24
CA SER A 73 -19.19 14.46 14.36
C SER A 73 -18.62 14.48 12.95
N MET A 74 -19.49 14.29 11.98
CA MET A 74 -19.16 14.26 10.56
C MET A 74 -19.31 15.63 9.94
N GLU A 75 -18.71 15.83 8.74
CA GLU A 75 -18.90 17.06 7.96
C GLU A 75 -20.37 17.30 7.57
N SER A 76 -21.19 16.25 7.51
CA SER A 76 -22.64 16.32 7.31
C SER A 76 -23.42 16.93 8.47
N GLY A 77 -22.79 17.06 9.67
CA GLY A 77 -23.44 17.46 10.91
C GLY A 77 -23.94 16.27 11.77
N GLU A 78 -23.96 15.06 11.22
CA GLU A 78 -24.31 13.86 12.00
C GLU A 78 -23.28 13.60 13.08
N THR A 79 -23.75 13.15 14.26
CA THR A 79 -22.91 12.87 15.43
C THR A 79 -23.17 11.47 15.94
N TYR A 80 -22.10 10.72 16.17
CA TYR A 80 -22.13 9.35 16.67
C TYR A 80 -21.50 9.28 18.06
N HIS A 81 -22.19 8.62 18.98
CA HIS A 81 -21.74 8.37 20.32
C HIS A 81 -21.31 6.92 20.49
N GLY A 82 -20.24 6.68 21.24
CA GLY A 82 -19.74 5.34 21.49
C GLY A 82 -19.03 5.21 22.84
N ARG A 83 -18.95 3.98 23.36
CA ARG A 83 -18.12 3.67 24.53
C ARG A 83 -16.69 3.37 24.13
N VAL A 84 -16.48 2.69 22.99
CA VAL A 84 -15.18 2.43 22.39
C VAL A 84 -15.28 2.79 20.91
N PHE A 85 -14.18 3.27 20.34
CA PHE A 85 -14.03 3.63 18.94
C PHE A 85 -12.90 2.80 18.32
N ILE A 86 -13.05 2.45 17.05
CA ILE A 86 -12.02 1.76 16.27
C ILE A 86 -11.75 2.60 15.01
N ASP A 87 -10.52 3.08 14.86
CA ASP A 87 -10.06 3.75 13.63
C ASP A 87 -9.42 2.72 12.71
N ALA A 88 -10.20 2.16 11.80
CA ALA A 88 -9.76 1.19 10.80
C ALA A 88 -9.51 1.85 9.42
N THR A 89 -9.25 3.15 9.39
CA THR A 89 -8.93 3.88 8.16
C THR A 89 -7.44 3.76 7.81
N TYR A 90 -7.12 3.93 6.52
CA TYR A 90 -5.73 3.95 6.05
C TYR A 90 -5.00 5.24 6.45
N GLU A 91 -5.73 6.31 6.77
CA GLU A 91 -5.18 7.62 7.06
C GLU A 91 -5.00 7.91 8.57
N GLY A 92 -5.78 7.26 9.43
CA GLY A 92 -5.78 7.51 10.88
C GLY A 92 -6.30 8.90 11.24
N ASP A 93 -7.35 9.37 10.57
CA ASP A 93 -7.87 10.72 10.79
C ASP A 93 -8.54 10.86 12.16
N LEU A 94 -9.24 9.83 12.66
CA LEU A 94 -9.80 9.85 14.00
C LEU A 94 -8.70 9.82 15.06
N MET A 95 -7.67 8.99 14.86
CA MET A 95 -6.49 8.94 15.72
C MET A 95 -5.86 10.33 15.89
N ALA A 96 -5.61 11.01 14.77
CA ALA A 96 -4.99 12.35 14.77
C ALA A 96 -5.91 13.39 15.42
N ALA A 97 -7.20 13.40 15.07
CA ALA A 97 -8.17 14.33 15.64
C ALA A 97 -8.45 14.09 17.14
N ALA A 98 -8.21 12.88 17.63
CA ALA A 98 -8.25 12.56 19.04
C ALA A 98 -7.00 13.00 19.82
N GLY A 99 -6.00 13.61 19.18
CA GLY A 99 -4.77 14.07 19.81
C GLY A 99 -3.79 12.94 20.16
N VAL A 100 -3.94 11.77 19.56
CA VAL A 100 -3.02 10.65 19.74
C VAL A 100 -1.74 10.91 18.99
N SER A 101 -0.60 10.62 19.61
CA SER A 101 0.73 10.80 19.00
C SER A 101 0.94 9.87 17.81
N TYR A 102 1.41 10.42 16.70
CA TYR A 102 1.73 9.66 15.49
C TYR A 102 2.97 10.22 14.77
N THR A 103 3.42 9.50 13.77
CA THR A 103 4.49 9.90 12.85
C THR A 103 4.04 9.75 11.41
N VAL A 104 4.72 10.46 10.51
CA VAL A 104 4.61 10.33 9.05
C VAL A 104 6.02 10.30 8.47
N GLY A 105 6.26 9.42 7.51
CA GLY A 105 7.55 9.26 6.88
C GLY A 105 8.40 8.19 7.55
N ARG A 106 9.72 8.23 7.30
CA ARG A 106 10.65 7.19 7.71
C ARG A 106 11.48 7.63 8.90
N GLU A 107 11.54 6.82 9.94
CA GLU A 107 12.46 7.01 11.04
C GLU A 107 13.90 6.72 10.60
N SER A 108 14.89 7.32 11.30
CA SER A 108 16.27 6.91 11.08
C SER A 108 16.51 5.51 11.63
N ASN A 109 17.45 4.78 11.04
CA ASN A 109 17.88 3.47 11.55
C ASN A 109 18.29 3.52 13.03
N LEU A 110 18.84 4.64 13.48
CA LEU A 110 19.29 4.83 14.87
C LEU A 110 18.13 4.88 15.86
N GLN A 111 16.93 5.33 15.46
CA GLN A 111 15.81 5.55 16.38
C GLN A 111 15.36 4.28 17.07
N TYR A 112 15.30 3.17 16.34
CA TYR A 112 14.89 1.84 16.85
C TYR A 112 15.99 0.79 16.74
N GLY A 113 17.20 1.17 16.31
CA GLY A 113 18.33 0.25 16.08
C GLY A 113 18.03 -0.71 14.93
N GLU A 114 17.50 -0.18 13.84
CA GLU A 114 17.16 -0.87 12.59
C GLU A 114 18.27 -0.70 11.55
N THR A 115 18.15 -1.39 10.42
CA THR A 115 19.12 -1.32 9.30
C THR A 115 18.46 -1.08 7.95
N LEU A 116 17.14 -1.28 7.85
CA LEU A 116 16.37 -1.21 6.61
C LEU A 116 15.43 -0.01 6.56
N ASN A 117 15.47 0.85 7.59
CA ASN A 117 14.64 2.04 7.68
C ASN A 117 15.35 3.29 7.14
N GLY A 118 14.64 4.42 7.05
CA GLY A 118 15.16 5.68 6.56
C GLY A 118 15.45 5.66 5.05
N ILE A 119 16.34 6.53 4.62
CA ILE A 119 16.78 6.66 3.23
C ILE A 119 17.55 5.40 2.81
N GLN A 120 17.20 4.83 1.67
CA GLN A 120 17.78 3.62 1.12
C GLN A 120 18.23 3.87 -0.33
N THR A 121 19.48 4.29 -0.49
CA THR A 121 20.09 4.60 -1.80
C THR A 121 20.83 3.43 -2.41
N SER A 122 21.07 2.36 -1.62
CA SER A 122 21.73 1.16 -2.13
C SER A 122 20.83 0.45 -3.12
N GLU A 123 21.34 0.20 -4.31
CA GLU A 123 20.62 -0.40 -5.44
C GLU A 123 20.34 -1.90 -5.27
N PHE A 124 20.61 -2.45 -4.07
CA PHE A 124 20.49 -3.88 -3.80
C PHE A 124 19.39 -4.13 -2.77
N GLY A 125 18.54 -5.08 -3.06
CA GLY A 125 17.64 -5.65 -2.05
C GLY A 125 18.45 -6.13 -0.86
N LYS A 126 18.06 -5.73 0.35
CA LYS A 126 18.71 -6.18 1.59
C LYS A 126 17.91 -7.33 2.15
N THR A 127 18.60 -8.42 2.52
CA THR A 127 18.02 -9.52 3.31
C THR A 127 18.64 -9.55 4.67
N LEU A 128 17.98 -10.27 5.60
CA LEU A 128 18.52 -10.57 6.94
C LEU A 128 19.86 -11.29 6.92
N LYS A 129 20.17 -12.04 5.86
CA LYS A 129 21.36 -12.88 5.70
C LYS A 129 22.40 -12.34 4.73
N GLY A 130 22.17 -11.14 4.19
CA GLY A 130 23.08 -10.54 3.21
C GLY A 130 22.32 -9.80 2.10
N THR A 131 23.08 -9.30 1.14
CA THR A 131 22.53 -8.58 -0.01
C THR A 131 21.97 -9.58 -1.00
N ILE A 132 20.67 -9.53 -1.30
CA ILE A 132 20.18 -10.15 -2.52
C ILE A 132 20.50 -9.18 -3.65
N SER A 133 21.31 -9.61 -4.58
CA SER A 133 21.46 -8.94 -5.86
C SER A 133 20.20 -9.18 -6.69
N TYR A 134 19.14 -8.44 -6.42
CA TYR A 134 18.23 -8.14 -7.52
C TYR A 134 19.00 -7.21 -8.46
N ASN A 135 18.93 -7.50 -9.74
CA ASN A 135 19.44 -6.57 -10.74
C ASN A 135 18.78 -5.20 -10.45
N SER A 136 19.60 -4.17 -10.27
CA SER A 136 19.16 -2.79 -10.00
C SER A 136 18.03 -2.32 -10.94
N VAL A 137 17.96 -2.90 -12.12
CA VAL A 137 16.96 -2.61 -13.17
C VAL A 137 15.56 -3.17 -12.83
N HIS A 138 15.40 -4.03 -11.83
CA HIS A 138 14.08 -4.61 -11.52
C HIS A 138 13.05 -3.54 -11.14
N HIS A 139 13.43 -2.59 -10.30
CA HIS A 139 12.60 -1.46 -9.88
C HIS A 139 13.27 -0.10 -10.11
N ASN A 140 14.35 -0.04 -10.88
CA ASN A 140 15.07 1.20 -11.14
C ASN A 140 15.25 1.42 -12.65
N PHE A 141 15.79 2.57 -13.02
CA PHE A 141 16.11 2.91 -14.39
C PHE A 141 17.35 2.16 -14.88
N ILE A 142 17.43 1.98 -16.20
CA ILE A 142 18.67 1.60 -16.87
C ILE A 142 19.70 2.72 -16.67
N ASP A 143 20.96 2.36 -16.50
CA ASP A 143 22.04 3.33 -16.41
C ASP A 143 22.08 4.22 -17.65
N GLY A 144 22.31 5.52 -17.43
CA GLY A 144 22.42 6.50 -18.51
C GLY A 144 21.13 7.25 -18.83
N VAL A 145 20.05 7.06 -18.09
CA VAL A 145 18.82 7.87 -18.26
C VAL A 145 19.06 9.29 -17.77
N ASP A 146 19.11 10.22 -18.72
CA ASP A 146 19.39 11.64 -18.49
C ASP A 146 18.21 12.35 -17.82
N PRO A 147 18.43 13.16 -16.75
CA PRO A 147 17.39 13.79 -15.95
C PRO A 147 16.86 15.14 -16.46
N TRP A 148 17.56 15.76 -17.42
CA TRP A 148 17.34 17.16 -17.78
C TRP A 148 16.26 17.34 -18.86
N ILE A 149 15.52 18.45 -18.84
CA ILE A 149 14.51 18.74 -19.88
C ILE A 149 15.16 18.68 -21.26
N ILE A 150 16.26 19.38 -21.46
CA ILE A 150 17.11 19.24 -22.64
C ILE A 150 18.23 18.26 -22.29
N LYS A 151 18.26 17.13 -22.99
CA LYS A 151 19.22 16.06 -22.72
C LYS A 151 20.66 16.58 -22.72
N GLY A 152 21.38 16.32 -21.61
CA GLY A 152 22.75 16.74 -21.39
C GLY A 152 22.93 18.21 -20.96
N ASP A 153 21.86 18.97 -20.78
CA ASP A 153 21.93 20.37 -20.34
C ASP A 153 21.30 20.61 -18.95
N PRO A 154 22.12 20.62 -17.87
CA PRO A 154 21.62 20.88 -16.52
C PRO A 154 20.90 22.23 -16.35
N SER A 155 21.24 23.23 -17.19
CA SER A 155 20.63 24.55 -17.11
C SER A 155 19.17 24.58 -17.55
N SER A 156 18.73 23.55 -18.27
CA SER A 156 17.34 23.40 -18.73
C SER A 156 16.36 22.99 -17.64
N GLY A 157 16.85 22.61 -16.46
CA GLY A 157 16.04 22.12 -15.35
C GLY A 157 15.75 20.62 -15.42
N LEU A 158 15.22 20.08 -14.30
CA LEU A 158 14.89 18.66 -14.18
C LEU A 158 13.57 18.32 -14.90
N LEU A 159 13.51 17.11 -15.44
CA LEU A 159 12.27 16.52 -15.92
C LEU A 159 11.26 16.37 -14.77
N PRO A 160 9.95 16.32 -15.09
CA PRO A 160 8.91 16.15 -14.07
C PRO A 160 9.16 14.96 -13.14
N PHE A 161 8.75 15.13 -11.87
CA PHE A 161 8.78 14.11 -10.83
C PHE A 161 10.17 13.67 -10.36
N ILE A 162 11.21 14.41 -10.70
CA ILE A 162 12.54 14.28 -10.11
C ILE A 162 12.66 15.28 -8.97
N SER A 163 13.05 14.79 -7.79
CA SER A 163 13.32 15.63 -6.62
C SER A 163 14.64 16.40 -6.79
N GLU A 164 14.63 17.66 -6.42
CA GLU A 164 15.87 18.47 -6.37
C GLU A 164 16.80 18.02 -5.25
N GLY A 165 18.09 18.17 -5.46
CA GLY A 165 19.14 17.94 -4.47
C GLY A 165 19.48 16.48 -4.23
N SER A 166 20.24 16.24 -3.15
CA SER A 166 20.68 14.91 -2.73
C SER A 166 19.52 14.09 -2.18
N PRO A 167 19.53 12.76 -2.33
CA PRO A 167 18.56 11.88 -1.68
C PRO A 167 18.66 11.93 -0.14
N GLY A 168 19.80 12.35 0.40
CA GLY A 168 20.17 12.32 1.82
C GLY A 168 21.16 11.19 2.13
N ASN A 169 21.44 10.96 3.42
CA ASN A 169 22.36 9.92 3.85
C ASN A 169 21.64 8.60 4.11
N GLU A 170 22.28 7.50 3.77
CA GLU A 170 21.78 6.11 4.00
C GLU A 170 21.34 5.94 5.46
N GLY A 171 20.13 5.44 5.68
CA GLY A 171 19.54 5.20 7.00
C GLY A 171 19.11 6.47 7.75
N GLN A 172 19.20 7.66 7.15
CA GLN A 172 18.68 8.90 7.72
C GLN A 172 17.16 8.94 7.60
N GLY A 173 16.45 9.37 8.66
CA GLY A 173 15.01 9.57 8.63
C GLY A 173 14.61 10.78 7.79
N ASP A 174 13.43 10.71 7.17
CA ASP A 174 12.81 11.81 6.46
C ASP A 174 11.26 11.72 6.48
N ARG A 175 10.58 12.68 5.86
CA ARG A 175 9.11 12.69 5.75
C ARG A 175 8.61 11.95 4.49
N GLY A 176 9.46 11.21 3.82
CA GLY A 176 9.10 10.45 2.64
C GLY A 176 8.25 9.23 3.00
N ILE A 177 7.26 8.93 2.17
CA ILE A 177 6.40 7.74 2.30
C ILE A 177 6.42 6.95 0.99
N GLN A 178 6.13 5.67 1.09
CA GLN A 178 6.05 4.76 -0.06
C GLN A 178 5.09 5.30 -1.11
N ALA A 179 5.46 5.19 -2.39
CA ALA A 179 4.61 5.63 -3.49
C ALA A 179 3.26 4.92 -3.50
N TYR A 180 2.23 5.64 -3.94
CA TYR A 180 0.89 5.10 -4.17
C TYR A 180 0.65 4.82 -5.65
N CYS A 181 -0.31 3.95 -5.93
CA CYS A 181 -0.81 3.67 -7.28
C CYS A 181 -2.27 3.21 -7.21
N PHE A 182 -2.90 3.07 -8.36
CA PHE A 182 -4.13 2.27 -8.46
C PHE A 182 -3.75 0.83 -8.80
N ARG A 183 -4.22 -0.14 -8.00
CA ARG A 183 -4.16 -1.56 -8.32
C ARG A 183 -5.24 -1.85 -9.35
N MET A 184 -4.87 -1.88 -10.63
CA MET A 184 -5.84 -2.03 -11.71
C MET A 184 -6.25 -3.47 -11.89
N THR A 185 -7.54 -3.67 -12.17
CA THR A 185 -8.05 -4.92 -12.72
C THR A 185 -8.12 -4.78 -14.23
N LEU A 186 -7.27 -5.51 -14.94
CA LEU A 186 -7.22 -5.49 -16.40
C LEU A 186 -7.69 -6.82 -16.97
N THR A 187 -8.11 -6.80 -18.24
CA THR A 187 -8.43 -8.00 -19.01
C THR A 187 -7.91 -7.89 -20.44
N ASP A 188 -7.60 -9.03 -21.03
CA ASP A 188 -7.29 -9.18 -22.46
C ASP A 188 -8.49 -9.78 -23.24
N HIS A 189 -9.62 -10.04 -22.56
CA HIS A 189 -10.80 -10.61 -23.23
C HIS A 189 -11.51 -9.53 -24.08
N PRO A 190 -11.63 -9.70 -25.41
CA PRO A 190 -12.10 -8.64 -26.31
C PRO A 190 -13.48 -8.08 -25.98
N GLU A 191 -14.42 -8.93 -25.51
CA GLU A 191 -15.79 -8.51 -25.21
C GLU A 191 -15.90 -7.80 -23.85
N ASN A 192 -14.99 -8.09 -22.89
CA ASN A 192 -14.98 -7.48 -21.57
C ASN A 192 -14.07 -6.25 -21.49
N ARG A 193 -13.15 -6.08 -22.44
CA ARG A 193 -12.11 -5.06 -22.42
C ARG A 193 -12.64 -3.68 -22.79
N ILE A 194 -12.23 -2.66 -22.01
CA ILE A 194 -12.29 -1.24 -22.35
C ILE A 194 -10.87 -0.79 -22.69
N PRO A 195 -10.56 -0.43 -23.94
CA PRO A 195 -9.22 0.05 -24.32
C PRO A 195 -8.80 1.29 -23.54
N PHE A 196 -7.49 1.42 -23.27
CA PHE A 196 -6.96 2.60 -22.58
C PHE A 196 -7.23 3.89 -23.36
N LYS A 197 -7.75 4.90 -22.68
CA LYS A 197 -8.07 6.20 -23.24
C LYS A 197 -7.00 7.21 -22.85
N LYS A 198 -6.67 8.14 -23.76
CA LYS A 198 -5.80 9.28 -23.43
C LYS A 198 -6.54 10.23 -22.50
N PRO A 199 -6.03 10.51 -21.30
CA PRO A 199 -6.68 11.44 -20.40
C PRO A 199 -6.64 12.87 -20.96
N ALA A 200 -7.63 13.69 -20.60
CA ALA A 200 -7.73 15.07 -21.10
C ALA A 200 -6.52 15.94 -20.71
N ASN A 201 -5.96 15.70 -19.54
CA ASN A 201 -4.81 16.43 -18.99
C ASN A 201 -3.46 15.74 -19.31
N TYR A 202 -3.40 14.94 -20.38
CA TYR A 202 -2.16 14.27 -20.78
C TYR A 202 -1.09 15.28 -21.16
N ASN A 203 0.08 15.15 -20.53
CA ASN A 203 1.28 15.89 -20.88
C ASN A 203 2.40 14.90 -21.22
N GLU A 204 2.90 14.95 -22.45
CA GLU A 204 3.93 14.03 -22.94
C GLU A 204 5.23 14.11 -22.14
N LEU A 205 5.57 15.31 -21.65
CA LEU A 205 6.79 15.51 -20.86
C LEU A 205 6.79 14.72 -19.55
N ASP A 206 5.61 14.42 -18.98
CA ASP A 206 5.48 13.60 -17.77
C ASP A 206 5.97 12.17 -17.98
N TYR A 207 6.07 11.70 -19.23
CA TYR A 207 6.51 10.37 -19.62
C TYR A 207 7.90 10.38 -20.31
N GLU A 208 8.59 11.50 -20.34
CA GLU A 208 9.91 11.61 -21.00
C GLU A 208 10.92 10.63 -20.40
N LEU A 209 10.93 10.44 -19.09
CA LEU A 209 11.78 9.45 -18.42
C LEU A 209 11.48 8.01 -18.86
N LEU A 210 10.21 7.68 -19.14
CA LEU A 210 9.84 6.38 -19.68
C LEU A 210 10.43 6.18 -21.08
N PHE A 211 10.31 7.19 -21.93
CA PHE A 211 10.87 7.13 -23.29
C PHE A 211 12.39 6.97 -23.24
N ARG A 212 13.08 7.79 -22.44
CA ARG A 212 14.54 7.71 -22.27
C ARG A 212 15.02 6.40 -21.70
N ASN A 213 14.23 5.78 -20.84
CA ASN A 213 14.54 4.47 -20.29
C ASN A 213 14.52 3.38 -21.37
N TYR A 214 13.55 3.42 -22.29
CA TYR A 214 13.54 2.52 -23.45
C TYR A 214 14.66 2.85 -24.45
N GLU A 215 14.96 4.12 -24.66
CA GLU A 215 16.03 4.58 -25.57
C GLU A 215 17.44 4.24 -25.04
N ALA A 216 17.61 4.12 -23.73
CA ALA A 216 18.87 3.72 -23.09
C ALA A 216 19.12 2.20 -23.16
N ALA A 217 18.14 1.40 -23.55
CA ALA A 217 18.29 -0.04 -23.65
C ALA A 217 19.31 -0.42 -24.73
N VAL A 218 20.24 -1.29 -24.36
CA VAL A 218 21.25 -1.86 -25.29
C VAL A 218 20.84 -3.29 -25.60
N GLY A 219 20.56 -3.58 -26.87
CA GLY A 219 20.15 -4.91 -27.33
C GLY A 219 18.61 -5.06 -27.48
N PRO A 220 18.13 -6.32 -27.61
CA PRO A 220 16.71 -6.59 -27.78
C PRO A 220 15.89 -6.15 -26.56
N ILE A 221 14.70 -5.60 -26.79
CA ILE A 221 13.81 -5.14 -25.73
C ILE A 221 13.43 -6.25 -24.75
N GLU A 222 13.40 -7.50 -25.22
CA GLU A 222 13.12 -8.69 -24.43
C GLU A 222 14.22 -9.01 -23.41
N GLU A 223 15.42 -8.50 -23.60
CA GLU A 223 16.56 -8.67 -22.72
C GLU A 223 16.79 -7.48 -21.80
N MET A 224 15.98 -6.42 -21.93
CA MET A 224 16.11 -5.19 -21.16
C MET A 224 15.98 -5.42 -19.65
N TYR A 225 15.16 -6.38 -19.26
CA TYR A 225 14.90 -6.69 -17.87
C TYR A 225 15.10 -8.18 -17.59
N SER A 226 15.76 -8.48 -16.48
CA SER A 226 16.04 -9.85 -16.04
C SER A 226 14.90 -10.53 -15.29
N TYR A 227 13.85 -9.79 -14.94
CA TYR A 227 12.72 -10.29 -14.14
C TYR A 227 11.38 -9.81 -14.71
N GLY A 228 10.38 -10.69 -14.65
CA GLY A 228 9.04 -10.45 -15.16
C GLY A 228 8.96 -10.42 -16.69
N ASP A 229 7.81 -10.01 -17.23
CA ASP A 229 7.64 -9.83 -18.69
C ASP A 229 8.31 -8.50 -19.11
N PRO A 230 9.33 -8.53 -19.97
CA PRO A 230 10.01 -7.32 -20.42
C PRO A 230 9.13 -6.40 -21.26
N LEU A 231 8.05 -6.92 -21.85
CA LEU A 231 7.12 -6.17 -22.70
C LEU A 231 5.95 -5.58 -21.92
N VAL A 232 5.77 -5.96 -20.64
CA VAL A 232 4.70 -5.49 -19.77
C VAL A 232 5.33 -4.88 -18.51
N PRO A 233 5.33 -3.55 -18.35
CA PRO A 233 6.02 -2.89 -17.24
C PRO A 233 5.17 -2.86 -15.95
N TRP A 234 4.50 -3.95 -15.65
CA TRP A 234 3.79 -4.20 -14.39
C TRP A 234 3.77 -5.70 -14.09
N ILE A 235 3.55 -6.05 -12.83
CA ILE A 235 3.31 -7.44 -12.43
C ILE A 235 1.85 -7.78 -12.77
N ASN A 236 1.69 -8.89 -13.49
CA ASN A 236 0.38 -9.46 -13.81
C ASN A 236 0.13 -10.68 -12.93
N SER A 237 -0.78 -10.57 -11.97
CA SER A 237 -1.26 -11.72 -11.21
C SER A 237 -2.61 -12.17 -11.77
N ALA A 238 -2.64 -13.36 -12.37
CA ALA A 238 -3.84 -13.87 -12.99
C ALA A 238 -4.99 -14.01 -11.99
N MET A 239 -6.16 -13.55 -12.38
CA MET A 239 -7.43 -13.70 -11.68
C MET A 239 -8.42 -14.45 -12.56
N PRO A 240 -9.54 -14.97 -12.02
CA PRO A 240 -10.59 -15.57 -12.80
C PRO A 240 -11.08 -14.69 -13.96
N ASN A 241 -11.69 -15.30 -14.97
CA ASN A 241 -12.28 -14.61 -16.12
C ASN A 241 -11.29 -13.81 -16.98
N ARG A 242 -10.04 -14.32 -17.12
CA ARG A 242 -8.96 -13.65 -17.88
C ARG A 242 -8.71 -12.22 -17.42
N LYS A 243 -8.89 -11.99 -16.13
CA LYS A 243 -8.52 -10.73 -15.46
C LYS A 243 -7.15 -10.83 -14.81
N THR A 244 -6.60 -9.71 -14.43
CA THR A 244 -5.33 -9.65 -13.69
C THR A 244 -5.39 -8.54 -12.65
N ASP A 245 -4.78 -8.80 -11.49
CA ASP A 245 -4.35 -7.75 -10.58
C ASP A 245 -3.01 -7.21 -11.06
N THR A 246 -2.91 -5.90 -11.21
CA THR A 246 -1.70 -5.25 -11.67
C THR A 246 -0.98 -4.55 -10.53
N ASN A 247 0.33 -4.78 -10.42
CA ASN A 247 1.19 -4.07 -9.47
C ASN A 247 2.34 -3.38 -10.19
N ASN A 248 3.04 -2.47 -9.50
CA ASN A 248 4.17 -1.76 -10.07
C ASN A 248 5.33 -2.69 -10.39
N GLN A 249 6.07 -2.36 -11.43
CA GLN A 249 7.36 -2.97 -11.78
C GLN A 249 8.16 -1.99 -12.63
N LYS A 250 9.50 -2.11 -12.63
CA LYS A 250 10.44 -1.29 -13.37
C LYS A 250 10.64 0.12 -12.81
N GLY A 251 11.58 0.87 -13.35
CA GLY A 251 11.96 2.19 -12.87
C GLY A 251 10.91 3.28 -13.10
N PHE A 252 10.18 3.19 -14.21
CA PHE A 252 9.03 4.03 -14.49
C PHE A 252 7.79 3.14 -14.52
N SER A 253 6.95 3.23 -13.51
CA SER A 253 5.89 2.26 -13.24
C SER A 253 4.56 2.92 -12.88
N THR A 254 3.60 2.11 -12.46
CA THR A 254 2.31 2.60 -11.92
C THR A 254 2.47 3.36 -10.62
N ASP A 255 3.54 3.16 -9.86
CA ASP A 255 3.87 3.96 -8.68
C ASP A 255 4.20 5.41 -9.06
N PHE A 256 3.41 6.35 -8.57
CA PHE A 256 3.65 7.78 -8.81
C PHE A 256 4.59 8.35 -7.74
N ILE A 257 5.86 7.96 -7.86
CA ILE A 257 6.92 8.15 -6.87
C ILE A 257 7.05 9.61 -6.44
N GLY A 258 6.98 9.84 -5.11
CA GLY A 258 7.15 11.15 -4.48
C GLY A 258 5.96 12.11 -4.58
N GLN A 259 4.88 11.74 -5.29
CA GLN A 259 3.73 12.62 -5.54
C GLN A 259 2.61 12.50 -4.50
N ASN A 260 2.75 11.61 -3.54
CA ASN A 260 1.82 11.35 -2.43
C ASN A 260 2.32 11.86 -1.07
N ARG A 261 3.47 12.52 -1.01
CA ARG A 261 4.15 12.91 0.24
C ARG A 261 3.26 13.69 1.22
N ASP A 262 2.41 14.57 0.70
CA ASP A 262 1.58 15.43 1.53
C ASP A 262 0.22 14.77 1.89
N TYR A 263 -0.13 13.66 1.26
CA TYR A 263 -1.42 13.00 1.39
C TYR A 263 -1.85 12.71 2.85
N PRO A 264 -0.98 12.18 3.73
CA PRO A 264 -1.39 11.82 5.09
C PRO A 264 -1.97 12.99 5.89
N GLU A 265 -1.42 14.19 5.71
CA GLU A 265 -1.80 15.38 6.49
C GLU A 265 -2.63 16.41 5.69
N ALA A 266 -2.83 16.14 4.41
CA ALA A 266 -3.63 17.01 3.53
C ALA A 266 -5.10 17.09 3.97
N SER A 267 -5.76 18.20 3.68
CA SER A 267 -7.22 18.31 3.76
C SER A 267 -7.90 17.29 2.85
N TYR A 268 -9.19 17.03 3.04
CA TYR A 268 -9.91 16.13 2.14
C TYR A 268 -9.88 16.63 0.69
N GLU A 269 -10.04 17.94 0.49
CA GLU A 269 -9.96 18.55 -0.84
C GLU A 269 -8.58 18.36 -1.49
N GLU A 270 -7.50 18.54 -0.73
CA GLU A 270 -6.15 18.30 -1.24
C GLU A 270 -5.88 16.82 -1.52
N ARG A 271 -6.39 15.91 -0.68
CA ARG A 271 -6.34 14.46 -0.96
C ARG A 271 -7.05 14.10 -2.25
N GLU A 272 -8.22 14.65 -2.51
CA GLU A 272 -8.96 14.44 -3.77
C GLU A 272 -8.14 14.91 -4.98
N LYS A 273 -7.45 16.05 -4.88
CA LYS A 273 -6.54 16.53 -5.93
C LYS A 273 -5.33 15.60 -6.12
N ILE A 274 -4.77 15.05 -5.03
CA ILE A 274 -3.69 14.07 -5.10
C ILE A 274 -4.17 12.77 -5.77
N VAL A 275 -5.34 12.26 -5.40
CA VAL A 275 -5.96 11.09 -6.01
C VAL A 275 -6.17 11.29 -7.50
N GLU A 276 -6.72 12.44 -7.90
CA GLU A 276 -6.97 12.75 -9.31
C GLU A 276 -5.66 12.87 -10.12
N ARG A 277 -4.60 13.45 -9.54
CA ARG A 277 -3.27 13.47 -10.19
C ARG A 277 -2.72 12.06 -10.40
N HIS A 278 -2.87 11.16 -9.42
CA HIS A 278 -2.46 9.76 -9.55
C HIS A 278 -3.26 9.05 -10.64
N ARG A 279 -4.57 9.29 -10.71
CA ARG A 279 -5.45 8.75 -11.75
C ARG A 279 -4.99 9.21 -13.14
N ASN A 280 -4.81 10.50 -13.33
CA ASN A 280 -4.37 11.08 -14.61
C ASN A 280 -2.99 10.54 -15.03
N TYR A 281 -2.04 10.48 -14.09
CA TYR A 281 -0.71 9.91 -14.35
C TYR A 281 -0.81 8.46 -14.81
N GLN A 282 -1.54 7.62 -14.09
CA GLN A 282 -1.59 6.19 -14.39
C GLN A 282 -2.40 5.90 -15.66
N GLN A 283 -3.50 6.62 -15.91
CA GLN A 283 -4.24 6.56 -17.18
C GLN A 283 -3.37 6.96 -18.37
N GLY A 284 -2.62 8.05 -18.21
CA GLY A 284 -1.70 8.51 -19.24
C GLY A 284 -0.55 7.54 -19.46
N LEU A 285 -0.01 6.91 -18.42
CA LEU A 285 1.01 5.86 -18.52
C LEU A 285 0.48 4.68 -19.35
N MET A 286 -0.71 4.17 -19.05
CA MET A 286 -1.29 3.03 -19.76
C MET A 286 -1.56 3.34 -21.22
N TRP A 287 -2.09 4.55 -21.51
CA TRP A 287 -2.27 5.00 -22.88
C TRP A 287 -0.93 5.16 -23.61
N THR A 288 0.07 5.74 -22.96
CA THR A 288 1.41 5.94 -23.53
C THR A 288 2.03 4.61 -23.94
N LEU A 289 2.02 3.64 -23.02
CA LEU A 289 2.56 2.29 -23.26
C LEU A 289 1.84 1.57 -24.40
N ALA A 290 0.52 1.78 -24.54
CA ALA A 290 -0.28 1.10 -25.57
C ALA A 290 -0.18 1.75 -26.94
N TYR A 291 0.02 3.08 -27.03
CA TYR A 291 -0.22 3.78 -28.30
C TYR A 291 0.84 4.81 -28.69
N HIS A 292 1.72 5.25 -27.78
CA HIS A 292 2.65 6.33 -28.10
C HIS A 292 3.77 5.85 -29.05
N PRO A 293 4.09 6.60 -30.13
CA PRO A 293 5.03 6.14 -31.17
C PRO A 293 6.48 5.96 -30.68
N ARG A 294 6.91 6.65 -29.60
CA ARG A 294 8.25 6.47 -28.99
C ARG A 294 8.38 5.21 -28.15
N ILE A 295 7.28 4.52 -27.84
CA ILE A 295 7.32 3.21 -27.17
C ILE A 295 7.66 2.13 -28.20
N PRO A 296 8.55 1.16 -27.89
CA PRO A 296 8.87 0.07 -28.79
C PRO A 296 7.63 -0.68 -29.29
N VAL A 297 7.58 -1.01 -30.57
CA VAL A 297 6.41 -1.63 -31.21
C VAL A 297 5.95 -2.89 -30.45
N LYS A 298 6.87 -3.78 -30.07
CA LYS A 298 6.53 -5.01 -29.34
C LYS A 298 5.83 -4.73 -28.00
N VAL A 299 6.24 -3.68 -27.29
CA VAL A 299 5.59 -3.24 -26.04
C VAL A 299 4.19 -2.74 -26.33
N ARG A 300 4.04 -1.84 -27.33
CA ARG A 300 2.72 -1.32 -27.73
C ARG A 300 1.77 -2.41 -28.13
N ASP A 301 2.22 -3.34 -28.96
CA ASP A 301 1.43 -4.47 -29.46
C ASP A 301 0.97 -5.36 -28.30
N LYS A 302 1.82 -5.58 -27.29
CA LYS A 302 1.50 -6.36 -26.11
C LYS A 302 0.54 -5.63 -25.18
N VAL A 303 0.85 -4.37 -24.84
CA VAL A 303 0.07 -3.57 -23.88
C VAL A 303 -1.31 -3.21 -24.45
N SER A 304 -1.42 -2.93 -25.75
CA SER A 304 -2.71 -2.61 -26.38
C SER A 304 -3.71 -3.77 -26.41
N GLN A 305 -3.27 -5.01 -26.12
CA GLN A 305 -4.17 -6.15 -25.93
C GLN A 305 -4.93 -6.09 -24.60
N TRP A 306 -4.43 -5.32 -23.62
CA TRP A 306 -5.04 -5.14 -22.32
C TRP A 306 -5.93 -3.91 -22.27
N GLY A 307 -6.83 -3.88 -21.29
CA GLY A 307 -7.64 -2.74 -20.96
C GLY A 307 -8.34 -2.95 -19.61
N THR A 308 -9.08 -1.96 -19.14
CA THR A 308 -9.93 -2.11 -17.96
C THR A 308 -11.13 -3.03 -18.26
N CYS A 309 -11.80 -3.52 -17.22
CA CYS A 309 -12.90 -4.46 -17.36
C CYS A 309 -14.25 -3.74 -17.40
N LYS A 310 -15.17 -4.17 -18.27
CA LYS A 310 -16.55 -3.64 -18.29
C LYS A 310 -17.37 -4.06 -17.07
N ASP A 311 -17.06 -5.22 -16.49
CA ASP A 311 -17.78 -5.85 -15.38
C ASP A 311 -17.13 -5.61 -14.01
N GLU A 312 -16.11 -4.75 -13.94
CA GLU A 312 -15.52 -4.29 -12.68
C GLU A 312 -15.51 -2.76 -12.66
N TYR A 313 -15.83 -2.16 -11.51
CA TYR A 313 -15.85 -0.70 -11.34
C TYR A 313 -16.63 0.05 -12.43
N GLU A 314 -17.81 -0.46 -12.80
CA GLU A 314 -18.64 -0.04 -13.96
C GLU A 314 -18.89 1.47 -14.01
N ARG A 315 -18.97 2.16 -12.86
CA ARG A 315 -19.23 3.61 -12.76
C ARG A 315 -18.04 4.48 -13.17
N ASP A 316 -16.85 3.88 -13.27
CA ASP A 316 -15.59 4.58 -13.53
C ASP A 316 -14.83 3.98 -14.73
N ASP A 317 -15.54 3.51 -15.74
CA ASP A 317 -14.96 2.89 -16.94
C ASP A 317 -13.96 1.75 -16.60
N GLY A 318 -14.25 0.97 -15.57
CA GLY A 318 -13.39 -0.12 -15.10
C GLY A 318 -12.17 0.32 -14.29
N TRP A 319 -12.04 1.59 -13.92
CA TRP A 319 -10.96 2.06 -13.07
C TRP A 319 -11.25 1.82 -11.60
N GLN A 320 -10.22 1.32 -10.89
CA GLN A 320 -10.24 1.21 -9.44
C GLN A 320 -10.57 2.56 -8.79
N GLN A 321 -11.55 2.57 -7.89
CA GLN A 321 -12.01 3.81 -7.23
C GLN A 321 -11.06 4.24 -6.11
N GLN A 322 -10.49 3.26 -5.40
CA GLN A 322 -9.62 3.49 -4.26
C GLN A 322 -8.16 3.59 -4.69
N LEU A 323 -7.51 4.69 -4.36
CA LEU A 323 -6.06 4.80 -4.43
C LEU A 323 -5.44 3.82 -3.40
N TYR A 324 -4.45 3.05 -3.80
CA TYR A 324 -3.77 2.10 -2.93
C TYR A 324 -2.80 2.83 -2.01
N ILE A 325 -3.28 3.12 -0.81
CA ILE A 325 -2.54 3.83 0.23
C ILE A 325 -1.74 2.79 1.01
N ARG A 326 -0.44 2.69 0.72
CA ARG A 326 0.44 1.72 1.38
C ARG A 326 0.79 2.12 2.79
N GLU A 327 0.86 3.41 3.05
CA GLU A 327 1.28 3.97 4.33
C GLU A 327 0.80 5.42 4.43
N ALA A 328 0.33 5.82 5.62
CA ALA A 328 0.02 7.22 5.91
C ALA A 328 0.57 7.57 7.30
N ARG A 329 -0.30 7.91 8.27
CA ARG A 329 0.11 8.07 9.66
C ARG A 329 0.36 6.71 10.30
N ARG A 330 1.30 6.65 11.23
CA ARG A 330 1.53 5.48 12.11
C ARG A 330 1.56 5.97 13.56
N MET A 331 0.76 5.36 14.42
CA MET A 331 0.70 5.70 15.83
C MET A 331 2.05 5.57 16.53
N ILE A 332 2.28 6.38 17.56
CA ILE A 332 3.40 6.23 18.49
C ILE A 332 2.84 5.83 19.85
N GLY A 333 2.60 4.52 20.02
CA GLY A 333 2.12 3.90 21.26
C GLY A 333 3.23 3.67 22.30
N ASP A 334 2.88 2.94 23.36
CA ASP A 334 3.86 2.49 24.35
C ASP A 334 4.70 1.31 23.82
N TYR A 335 4.24 0.62 22.81
CA TYR A 335 4.97 -0.40 22.07
C TYR A 335 5.00 -0.06 20.58
N VAL A 336 6.19 -0.03 19.99
CA VAL A 336 6.39 0.15 18.56
C VAL A 336 6.89 -1.17 17.97
N MET A 337 6.15 -1.73 17.01
CA MET A 337 6.63 -2.86 16.20
C MET A 337 7.81 -2.39 15.36
N THR A 338 8.88 -3.16 15.32
CA THR A 338 10.13 -2.78 14.65
C THR A 338 10.65 -3.93 13.76
N GLN A 339 11.66 -3.64 12.94
CA GLN A 339 12.37 -4.65 12.15
C GLN A 339 12.72 -5.90 12.98
N LYS A 340 13.14 -5.73 14.23
CA LYS A 340 13.51 -6.85 15.13
C LYS A 340 12.36 -7.78 15.46
N ASN A 341 11.12 -7.28 15.46
CA ASN A 341 9.93 -8.11 15.61
C ASN A 341 9.69 -8.95 14.35
N CYS A 342 9.79 -8.34 13.18
CA CYS A 342 9.65 -9.04 11.89
C CYS A 342 10.73 -10.13 11.71
N GLU A 343 11.92 -9.89 12.23
CA GLU A 343 13.06 -10.82 12.21
C GLU A 343 12.98 -11.93 13.29
N GLY A 344 11.97 -11.92 14.16
CA GLY A 344 11.87 -12.85 15.27
C GLY A 344 12.93 -12.66 16.36
N ILE A 345 13.71 -11.57 16.32
CA ILE A 345 14.72 -11.25 17.36
C ILE A 345 14.04 -10.76 18.63
N LYS A 346 12.96 -9.99 18.49
CA LYS A 346 12.18 -9.46 19.59
C LYS A 346 10.77 -10.04 19.54
N ILE A 347 10.48 -10.95 20.45
CA ILE A 347 9.13 -11.54 20.57
C ILE A 347 8.28 -10.69 21.50
N VAL A 348 7.00 -10.52 21.14
CA VAL A 348 6.02 -9.81 21.97
C VAL A 348 5.42 -10.78 23.03
N ASP A 349 5.04 -10.23 24.16
CA ASP A 349 4.41 -10.97 25.26
C ASP A 349 2.86 -10.88 25.27
N ASP A 350 2.32 -10.11 24.32
CA ASP A 350 0.88 -9.82 24.17
C ASP A 350 0.38 -10.00 22.71
N PRO A 351 0.64 -11.17 22.06
CA PRO A 351 0.27 -11.40 20.67
C PRO A 351 -1.25 -11.39 20.45
N ILE A 352 -1.70 -10.72 19.36
CA ILE A 352 -3.12 -10.62 18.99
C ILE A 352 -3.40 -11.07 17.56
N GLY A 353 -2.39 -11.57 16.88
CA GLY A 353 -2.41 -12.09 15.54
C GLY A 353 -1.00 -12.21 14.99
N MET A 354 -0.87 -12.84 13.83
CA MET A 354 0.41 -13.09 13.17
C MET A 354 0.51 -12.34 11.84
N ALA A 355 1.71 -11.92 11.48
CA ALA A 355 2.08 -11.46 10.15
C ALA A 355 3.24 -12.29 9.61
N ALA A 356 3.39 -12.37 8.28
CA ALA A 356 4.38 -13.23 7.63
C ALA A 356 4.94 -12.65 6.33
N TYR A 357 4.47 -11.49 5.90
CA TYR A 357 4.93 -10.88 4.64
C TYR A 357 6.36 -10.33 4.82
N GLY A 358 7.12 -10.28 3.72
CA GLY A 358 8.42 -9.60 3.72
C GLY A 358 8.31 -8.13 4.12
N MET A 359 9.37 -7.56 4.65
CA MET A 359 9.45 -6.12 4.85
C MET A 359 9.62 -5.46 3.49
N ASP A 360 8.54 -4.87 2.99
CA ASP A 360 8.41 -4.32 1.65
C ASP A 360 8.10 -2.82 1.71
N SER A 361 9.03 -2.01 1.25
CA SER A 361 8.87 -0.57 1.05
C SER A 361 9.06 -0.25 -0.42
N HIS A 362 8.07 0.42 -1.00
CA HIS A 362 8.17 0.95 -2.35
C HIS A 362 8.99 2.23 -2.41
N HIS A 363 9.46 2.60 -3.60
CA HIS A 363 10.22 3.83 -3.80
C HIS A 363 9.51 5.06 -3.23
N VAL A 364 10.31 5.94 -2.65
CA VAL A 364 9.85 7.15 -1.95
C VAL A 364 10.12 8.40 -2.78
N LYS A 365 11.25 8.45 -3.45
CA LYS A 365 11.61 9.57 -4.33
C LYS A 365 12.42 9.14 -5.54
N ARG A 366 12.45 10.02 -6.53
CA ARG A 366 13.29 9.93 -7.71
C ARG A 366 14.30 11.07 -7.65
N TYR A 367 15.58 10.81 -7.93
CA TYR A 367 16.65 11.77 -7.78
C TYR A 367 17.73 11.62 -8.86
N VAL A 368 18.66 12.57 -8.91
CA VAL A 368 19.86 12.47 -9.77
C VAL A 368 20.99 11.88 -8.92
N ASN A 369 21.50 10.72 -9.34
CA ASN A 369 22.58 10.02 -8.65
C ASN A 369 23.96 10.67 -8.90
N SER A 370 25.01 10.16 -8.24
CA SER A 370 26.38 10.68 -8.36
C SER A 370 26.99 10.62 -9.75
N ASN A 371 26.43 9.80 -10.64
CA ASN A 371 26.84 9.69 -12.03
C ASN A 371 26.09 10.66 -12.95
N GLY A 372 25.17 11.47 -12.41
CA GLY A 372 24.37 12.42 -13.17
C GLY A 372 23.14 11.83 -13.85
N PHE A 373 22.74 10.61 -13.52
CA PHE A 373 21.60 9.91 -14.08
C PHE A 373 20.44 9.77 -13.09
N VAL A 374 19.25 9.48 -13.62
CA VAL A 374 18.06 9.27 -12.79
C VAL A 374 18.15 7.94 -12.04
N SER A 375 17.78 7.99 -10.76
CA SER A 375 17.59 6.80 -9.93
C SER A 375 16.37 6.97 -9.04
N ASN A 376 15.71 5.87 -8.69
CA ASN A 376 14.69 5.80 -7.66
C ASN A 376 15.33 5.40 -6.32
N GLU A 377 14.78 5.90 -5.21
CA GLU A 377 15.27 5.68 -3.84
C GLU A 377 14.13 5.19 -2.95
N GLY A 378 14.43 4.29 -1.99
CA GLY A 378 13.55 3.89 -0.91
C GLY A 378 12.96 2.48 -1.06
N ASN A 379 13.26 1.74 -2.13
CA ASN A 379 12.79 0.37 -2.27
C ASN A 379 13.53 -0.57 -1.31
N VAL A 380 12.77 -1.35 -0.55
CA VAL A 380 13.28 -2.42 0.31
C VAL A 380 12.41 -3.65 0.11
N GLU A 381 13.04 -4.78 -0.16
CA GLU A 381 12.40 -6.10 -0.23
C GLU A 381 13.23 -7.05 0.63
N ALA A 382 12.82 -7.25 1.89
CA ALA A 382 13.53 -8.09 2.81
C ALA A 382 12.65 -9.26 3.27
N HIS A 383 13.14 -10.47 3.08
CA HIS A 383 12.41 -11.68 3.45
C HIS A 383 12.28 -11.80 4.99
N VAL A 384 11.15 -12.33 5.43
CA VAL A 384 10.85 -12.71 6.82
C VAL A 384 10.88 -14.23 6.89
N ASP A 385 11.75 -14.77 7.74
CA ASP A 385 12.03 -16.23 7.78
C ASP A 385 10.87 -17.06 8.33
N ALA A 386 10.02 -16.47 9.18
CA ALA A 386 8.86 -17.12 9.79
C ALA A 386 7.77 -16.10 10.14
N PRO A 387 6.51 -16.52 10.29
CA PRO A 387 5.48 -15.66 10.85
C PRO A 387 5.90 -15.09 12.20
N PHE A 388 5.53 -13.83 12.46
CA PHE A 388 5.87 -13.15 13.70
C PHE A 388 4.60 -12.55 14.36
N PRO A 389 4.51 -12.55 15.71
CA PRO A 389 3.36 -12.05 16.42
C PRO A 389 3.33 -10.52 16.50
N ILE A 390 2.10 -9.95 16.44
CA ILE A 390 1.84 -8.52 16.59
C ILE A 390 1.35 -8.24 18.01
N SER A 391 1.91 -7.21 18.66
CA SER A 391 1.57 -6.79 20.02
C SER A 391 0.22 -6.10 20.10
N TYR A 392 -0.60 -6.42 21.11
CA TYR A 392 -1.81 -5.66 21.45
C TYR A 392 -1.50 -4.19 21.72
N ARG A 393 -0.43 -3.91 22.45
CA ARG A 393 0.00 -2.54 22.78
C ARG A 393 0.36 -1.70 21.55
N SER A 394 0.61 -2.32 20.41
CA SER A 394 0.82 -1.58 19.17
C SER A 394 -0.46 -1.05 18.54
N MET A 395 -1.64 -1.54 18.96
CA MET A 395 -2.94 -1.08 18.45
C MET A 395 -3.65 -0.08 19.36
N VAL A 396 -3.17 0.13 20.59
CA VAL A 396 -3.81 1.04 21.54
C VAL A 396 -2.94 2.27 21.81
N PRO A 397 -3.54 3.48 21.89
CA PRO A 397 -2.80 4.69 22.24
C PRO A 397 -2.19 4.61 23.64
N LYS A 398 -1.26 5.51 23.94
CA LYS A 398 -0.87 5.74 25.32
C LYS A 398 -2.10 6.12 26.14
N LYS A 399 -2.29 5.51 27.29
CA LYS A 399 -3.48 5.72 28.14
C LYS A 399 -3.71 7.18 28.48
N LYS A 400 -2.63 7.97 28.65
CA LYS A 400 -2.70 9.41 28.89
C LYS A 400 -3.18 10.23 27.70
N GLU A 401 -3.23 9.65 26.49
CA GLU A 401 -3.68 10.31 25.28
C GLU A 401 -5.14 9.95 24.94
N CYS A 402 -5.48 8.65 24.95
CA CYS A 402 -6.86 8.21 24.70
C CYS A 402 -7.12 6.84 25.32
N THR A 403 -8.25 6.70 26.06
CA THR A 403 -8.56 5.49 26.83
C THR A 403 -9.51 4.53 26.15
N ASN A 404 -10.15 4.91 25.03
CA ASN A 404 -11.21 4.14 24.40
C ASN A 404 -11.12 4.10 22.86
N LEU A 405 -9.89 4.17 22.32
CA LEU A 405 -9.62 4.09 20.89
C LEU A 405 -8.71 2.89 20.59
N ILE A 406 -9.02 2.14 19.53
CA ILE A 406 -8.19 1.05 19.01
C ILE A 406 -7.88 1.33 17.54
N ILE A 407 -6.64 1.07 17.09
CA ILE A 407 -6.13 1.49 15.78
C ILE A 407 -5.44 0.30 15.09
N PRO A 408 -6.22 -0.57 14.40
CA PRO A 408 -5.67 -1.77 13.77
C PRO A 408 -4.89 -1.52 12.47
N VAL A 409 -5.11 -0.40 11.78
CA VAL A 409 -4.48 -0.11 10.48
C VAL A 409 -3.30 0.84 10.66
N CYS A 410 -3.51 2.03 11.19
CA CYS A 410 -2.44 3.00 11.47
C CYS A 410 -1.72 2.69 12.80
N LEU A 411 -1.46 1.43 13.07
CA LEU A 411 -0.91 0.95 14.35
C LEU A 411 0.52 1.47 14.58
N SER A 412 1.01 1.27 15.81
CA SER A 412 2.34 1.69 16.24
C SER A 412 3.43 0.75 15.68
N ALA A 413 4.04 1.16 14.60
CA ALA A 413 5.12 0.43 13.93
C ALA A 413 6.11 1.40 13.27
N SER A 414 7.38 1.01 13.17
CA SER A 414 8.34 1.72 12.33
C SER A 414 7.96 1.59 10.85
N HIS A 415 8.43 2.51 10.01
CA HIS A 415 8.16 2.46 8.58
C HIS A 415 8.45 1.08 7.97
N ILE A 416 9.59 0.49 8.27
CA ILE A 416 9.98 -0.78 7.67
C ILE A 416 9.20 -1.98 8.24
N ALA A 417 8.90 -2.00 9.53
CA ALA A 417 8.04 -3.03 10.12
C ALA A 417 6.60 -2.93 9.58
N PHE A 418 6.11 -1.71 9.39
CA PHE A 418 4.81 -1.47 8.77
C PHE A 418 4.76 -2.03 7.35
N GLY A 419 5.86 -1.99 6.60
CA GLY A 419 6.00 -2.60 5.28
C GLY A 419 5.65 -4.10 5.24
N SER A 420 5.86 -4.83 6.34
CA SER A 420 5.45 -6.22 6.51
C SER A 420 4.02 -6.38 7.03
N ILE A 421 3.59 -5.48 7.93
CA ILE A 421 2.29 -5.60 8.64
C ILE A 421 1.12 -5.13 7.76
N ARG A 422 1.33 -4.18 6.87
CA ARG A 422 0.31 -3.46 6.09
C ARG A 422 -0.51 -4.30 5.09
N MET A 423 -0.40 -5.60 5.12
CA MET A 423 -1.15 -6.49 4.24
C MET A 423 -2.61 -6.61 4.71
N GLU A 424 -3.56 -6.56 3.78
CA GLU A 424 -4.99 -6.57 4.08
C GLU A 424 -5.43 -7.79 4.91
N PRO A 425 -4.93 -9.03 4.69
CA PRO A 425 -5.26 -10.15 5.57
C PRO A 425 -4.83 -9.92 7.02
N VAL A 426 -3.70 -9.24 7.25
CA VAL A 426 -3.24 -8.87 8.59
C VAL A 426 -4.18 -7.86 9.21
N PHE A 427 -4.61 -6.83 8.47
CA PHE A 427 -5.59 -5.86 8.95
C PHE A 427 -6.94 -6.51 9.31
N MET A 428 -7.36 -7.54 8.57
CA MET A 428 -8.57 -8.30 8.91
C MET A 428 -8.40 -9.07 10.23
N ILE A 429 -7.24 -9.69 10.46
CA ILE A 429 -6.88 -10.33 11.73
C ILE A 429 -6.91 -9.32 12.87
N LEU A 430 -6.25 -8.18 12.71
CA LEU A 430 -6.20 -7.11 13.70
C LEU A 430 -7.58 -6.49 13.95
N GLY A 431 -8.42 -6.39 12.92
CA GLY A 431 -9.81 -5.94 13.03
C GLY A 431 -10.66 -6.85 13.91
N GLN A 432 -10.54 -8.17 13.74
CA GLN A 432 -11.21 -9.14 14.61
C GLN A 432 -10.75 -8.99 16.07
N SER A 433 -9.44 -8.91 16.30
CA SER A 433 -8.86 -8.75 17.63
C SER A 433 -9.26 -7.41 18.29
N SER A 434 -9.34 -6.34 17.49
CA SER A 434 -9.81 -5.02 17.94
C SER A 434 -11.27 -5.05 18.38
N ALA A 435 -12.14 -5.72 17.62
CA ALA A 435 -13.56 -5.83 17.94
C ALA A 435 -13.76 -6.60 19.25
N LEU A 436 -13.02 -7.71 19.44
CA LEU A 436 -13.08 -8.49 20.67
C LEU A 436 -12.60 -7.68 21.88
N ALA A 437 -11.46 -7.01 21.77
CA ALA A 437 -10.94 -6.15 22.82
C ALA A 437 -11.91 -5.00 23.16
N ALA A 438 -12.56 -4.41 22.15
CA ALA A 438 -13.57 -3.38 22.36
C ALA A 438 -14.78 -3.90 23.14
N CYS A 439 -15.28 -5.10 22.81
CA CYS A 439 -16.37 -5.73 23.56
C CYS A 439 -15.99 -5.97 25.03
N MET A 440 -14.81 -6.55 25.27
CA MET A 440 -14.33 -6.81 26.64
C MET A 440 -14.16 -5.49 27.43
N ALA A 441 -13.59 -4.46 26.84
CA ALA A 441 -13.45 -3.15 27.49
C ALA A 441 -14.80 -2.54 27.85
N ILE A 442 -15.81 -2.74 26.99
CA ILE A 442 -17.19 -2.30 27.22
C ILE A 442 -17.83 -3.08 28.39
N ASP A 443 -17.70 -4.41 28.40
CA ASP A 443 -18.32 -5.29 29.38
C ASP A 443 -17.70 -5.12 30.77
N GLU A 444 -16.38 -4.94 30.83
CA GLU A 444 -15.65 -4.73 32.07
C GLU A 444 -15.63 -3.27 32.54
N ASN A 445 -16.14 -2.34 31.71
CA ASN A 445 -16.08 -0.89 31.93
C ASN A 445 -14.66 -0.40 32.23
N LYS A 446 -13.70 -0.84 31.42
CA LYS A 446 -12.27 -0.51 31.51
C LYS A 446 -11.79 0.31 30.31
N ALA A 447 -10.67 1.01 30.49
CA ALA A 447 -9.91 1.52 29.37
C ALA A 447 -9.36 0.34 28.54
N VAL A 448 -9.22 0.53 27.24
CA VAL A 448 -8.70 -0.52 26.34
C VAL A 448 -7.28 -0.98 26.73
N GLN A 449 -6.50 -0.11 27.38
CA GLN A 449 -5.17 -0.43 27.89
C GLN A 449 -5.17 -1.23 29.20
N ASP A 450 -6.31 -1.30 29.91
CA ASP A 450 -6.44 -1.97 31.21
C ASP A 450 -7.02 -3.37 31.10
N LEU A 451 -7.19 -3.89 29.88
CA LEU A 451 -7.60 -5.28 29.69
C LEU A 451 -6.48 -6.22 30.12
N GLU A 452 -6.86 -7.23 30.88
CA GLU A 452 -5.95 -8.31 31.24
C GLU A 452 -5.65 -9.15 29.99
N TYR A 453 -4.41 -9.07 29.48
CA TYR A 453 -4.06 -9.76 28.25
C TYR A 453 -4.31 -11.28 28.30
N ARG A 454 -4.15 -11.93 29.47
CA ARG A 454 -4.47 -13.35 29.64
C ARG A 454 -5.91 -13.66 29.23
N ASP A 455 -6.85 -12.82 29.64
CA ASP A 455 -8.27 -13.02 29.40
C ASP A 455 -8.60 -12.72 27.91
N LEU A 456 -8.01 -11.67 27.35
CA LEU A 456 -8.10 -11.39 25.92
C LEU A 456 -7.52 -12.54 25.07
N ARG A 457 -6.36 -13.09 25.44
CA ARG A 457 -5.75 -14.22 24.74
C ARG A 457 -6.66 -15.45 24.75
N GLU A 458 -7.28 -15.75 25.89
CA GLU A 458 -8.21 -16.87 26.01
C GLU A 458 -9.40 -16.72 25.05
N GLU A 459 -9.99 -15.54 24.93
CA GLU A 459 -11.10 -15.27 24.02
C GLU A 459 -10.67 -15.30 22.55
N LEU A 460 -9.49 -14.78 22.21
CA LEU A 460 -8.92 -14.88 20.86
C LEU A 460 -8.74 -16.34 20.42
N LEU A 461 -8.20 -17.18 21.30
CA LEU A 461 -8.01 -18.61 21.03
C LEU A 461 -9.35 -19.35 20.87
N LYS A 462 -10.38 -19.02 21.67
CA LYS A 462 -11.74 -19.56 21.47
C LYS A 462 -12.30 -19.23 20.10
N GLN A 463 -11.96 -18.08 19.55
CA GLN A 463 -12.32 -17.67 18.19
C GLN A 463 -11.35 -18.17 17.13
N LYS A 464 -10.44 -19.09 17.49
CA LYS A 464 -9.45 -19.73 16.59
C LYS A 464 -8.44 -18.74 15.99
N GLN A 465 -8.14 -17.64 16.66
CA GLN A 465 -7.07 -16.74 16.26
C GLN A 465 -5.72 -17.45 16.46
N ILE A 466 -4.81 -17.27 15.49
CA ILE A 466 -3.45 -17.84 15.57
C ILE A 466 -2.57 -16.77 16.23
N LEU A 467 -1.89 -17.13 17.32
CA LEU A 467 -1.09 -16.22 18.14
C LEU A 467 0.39 -16.62 18.24
N GLU A 468 0.72 -17.84 17.81
CA GLU A 468 2.06 -18.45 17.87
C GLU A 468 2.30 -19.28 16.61
#